data_b8846ca5590cc3b9136f5535576ac8f2
#
_entry.id   b8846ca5590cc3b9136f5535576ac8f2
#
_cell.length_a   1.000
_cell.length_b   1.000
_cell.length_c   1.000
_cell.angle_alpha   90.00
_cell.angle_beta   90.00
_cell.angle_gamma   90.00
#
_symmetry.space_group_name_H-M   'P 1'
#
loop_
_entity.id
_entity.type
_entity.pdbx_description
1 polymer ?
#
loop_
_entity_poly.entity_id
_entity_poly.type
_entity_poly.pdbx_seq_one_letter_code
_entity_poly.pdbx_strand_id
1 'polypeptide(L)'
;MTHAFVPPEDEEGRSADERPSAREEGADGGAGARDANLLGALSLAVAERVEAATRAAAAHGGSAPAALAALDVFLGGSSIDTVRRPLGLTHSAAVRLVDRLEVAGLVRRGAGADGRSVAVFLTPAGRRAAAEVRESRMLAVAEVLAPLDADERSQLTTLAERLLGGLTSGRADAGHICRLCDADACGHAQGRCPVTRAADRAEASATAAS
;
A
#
# COMPACT_ATOMS: atom_id res chain seq x y z
N MET A 1 -24.09 -17.46 -23.19
CA MET A 1 -25.42 -17.60 -22.54
C MET A 1 -25.66 -16.37 -21.72
N THR A 2 -26.43 -15.45 -22.28
CA THR A 2 -26.70 -14.12 -21.74
C THR A 2 -27.99 -14.19 -20.93
N HIS A 3 -27.90 -14.05 -19.61
CA HIS A 3 -29.10 -13.93 -18.78
C HIS A 3 -29.53 -12.45 -18.76
N ALA A 4 -30.67 -12.20 -19.43
CA ALA A 4 -31.37 -10.94 -19.34
C ALA A 4 -32.17 -10.91 -18.02
N PHE A 5 -32.01 -9.80 -17.29
CA PHE A 5 -32.76 -9.44 -16.09
C PHE A 5 -34.12 -8.85 -16.54
N VAL A 6 -35.24 -9.40 -16.09
CA VAL A 6 -36.60 -8.89 -16.29
C VAL A 6 -37.11 -8.34 -14.96
N PRO A 7 -37.56 -7.06 -14.89
CA PRO A 7 -38.19 -6.54 -13.70
C PRO A 7 -39.68 -6.90 -13.63
N PRO A 8 -40.28 -6.98 -12.42
CA PRO A 8 -41.73 -7.21 -12.25
C PRO A 8 -42.54 -5.93 -12.50
N GLU A 9 -43.72 -6.13 -13.05
CA GLU A 9 -44.72 -5.11 -13.40
C GLU A 9 -45.61 -4.73 -12.20
N ASP A 10 -45.89 -3.47 -12.11
CA ASP A 10 -46.94 -2.62 -11.55
C ASP A 10 -48.02 -3.17 -10.61
N GLU A 11 -48.19 -2.51 -9.46
CA GLU A 11 -49.48 -2.29 -8.82
C GLU A 11 -49.73 -0.79 -8.55
N GLU A 12 -50.84 -0.33 -9.13
CA GLU A 12 -51.37 1.03 -9.03
C GLU A 12 -52.00 1.36 -7.67
N GLY A 13 -51.82 2.58 -7.25
CA GLY A 13 -52.84 3.33 -6.56
C GLY A 13 -52.74 3.52 -5.06
N ARG A 14 -52.24 4.70 -4.64
CA ARG A 14 -52.87 5.51 -3.56
C ARG A 14 -52.40 6.94 -3.53
N SER A 15 -53.38 7.81 -3.70
CA SER A 15 -53.69 9.19 -3.18
C SER A 15 -52.55 10.07 -2.66
N ALA A 16 -52.54 11.28 -3.23
CA ALA A 16 -51.82 12.47 -2.79
C ALA A 16 -52.12 12.82 -1.33
N ASP A 17 -51.08 13.07 -0.53
CA ASP A 17 -51.16 14.00 0.58
C ASP A 17 -49.79 14.67 0.78
N GLU A 18 -49.85 15.93 1.20
CA GLU A 18 -48.79 16.93 1.26
C GLU A 18 -47.53 16.44 2.01
N ARG A 19 -46.38 16.56 1.36
CA ARG A 19 -45.07 16.53 2.03
C ARG A 19 -44.40 17.89 1.96
N PRO A 20 -43.87 18.39 3.10
CA PRO A 20 -43.09 19.63 3.08
C PRO A 20 -41.78 19.39 2.31
N SER A 21 -41.35 20.44 1.64
CA SER A 21 -40.19 20.53 0.78
C SER A 21 -38.89 20.11 1.47
N ALA A 22 -38.48 18.87 1.31
CA ALA A 22 -37.11 18.38 1.58
C ALA A 22 -36.28 18.52 0.31
N ARG A 23 -35.90 19.75 -0.02
CA ARG A 23 -34.94 20.04 -1.10
C ARG A 23 -33.90 20.97 -0.53
N GLU A 24 -32.85 20.39 0.10
CA GLU A 24 -31.54 21.03 0.23
C GLU A 24 -30.48 20.12 0.90
N GLU A 25 -30.84 18.94 1.44
CA GLU A 25 -29.87 18.03 2.08
C GLU A 25 -29.26 16.94 1.17
N GLY A 26 -29.59 16.91 -0.11
CA GLY A 26 -29.27 15.79 -1.00
C GLY A 26 -28.00 15.94 -1.86
N ALA A 27 -27.40 17.13 -1.97
CA ALA A 27 -26.31 17.36 -2.93
C ALA A 27 -24.93 16.95 -2.41
N ASP A 28 -24.67 17.13 -1.12
CA ASP A 28 -23.35 16.87 -0.52
C ASP A 28 -23.13 15.37 -0.22
N GLY A 29 -24.17 14.66 0.18
CA GLY A 29 -24.11 13.21 0.40
C GLY A 29 -23.81 12.40 -0.87
N GLY A 30 -24.29 12.86 -2.03
CA GLY A 30 -24.07 12.22 -3.32
C GLY A 30 -22.65 12.39 -3.86
N ALA A 31 -22.05 13.57 -3.67
CA ALA A 31 -20.69 13.85 -4.10
C ALA A 31 -19.68 12.99 -3.31
N GLY A 32 -19.76 12.97 -1.98
CA GLY A 32 -18.86 12.18 -1.15
C GLY A 32 -18.98 10.66 -1.39
N ALA A 33 -20.17 10.15 -1.68
CA ALA A 33 -20.37 8.74 -2.05
C ALA A 33 -19.70 8.40 -3.39
N ARG A 34 -19.79 9.29 -4.38
CA ARG A 34 -19.11 9.12 -5.67
C ARG A 34 -17.60 9.12 -5.51
N ASP A 35 -17.06 10.06 -4.75
CA ASP A 35 -15.61 10.20 -4.52
C ASP A 35 -15.04 8.94 -3.83
N ALA A 36 -15.72 8.45 -2.78
CA ALA A 36 -15.34 7.23 -2.10
C ALA A 36 -15.38 6.01 -3.03
N ASN A 37 -16.41 5.90 -3.88
CA ASN A 37 -16.53 4.81 -4.85
C ASN A 37 -15.43 4.84 -5.90
N LEU A 38 -15.12 6.01 -6.46
CA LEU A 38 -14.07 6.17 -7.47
C LEU A 38 -12.69 5.89 -6.88
N LEU A 39 -12.40 6.40 -5.67
CA LEU A 39 -11.14 6.12 -4.99
C LEU A 39 -11.01 4.63 -4.65
N GLY A 40 -12.08 3.99 -4.21
CA GLY A 40 -12.10 2.56 -3.95
C GLY A 40 -11.81 1.73 -5.20
N ALA A 41 -12.50 2.02 -6.31
CA ALA A 41 -12.27 1.34 -7.59
C ALA A 41 -10.84 1.56 -8.12
N LEU A 42 -10.35 2.80 -8.08
CA LEU A 42 -8.98 3.13 -8.48
C LEU A 42 -7.95 2.37 -7.63
N SER A 43 -8.15 2.33 -6.32
CA SER A 43 -7.24 1.64 -5.39
C SER A 43 -7.11 0.15 -5.72
N LEU A 44 -8.22 -0.53 -6.02
CA LEU A 44 -8.21 -1.93 -6.43
C LEU A 44 -7.49 -2.12 -7.77
N ALA A 45 -7.82 -1.32 -8.78
CA ALA A 45 -7.21 -1.43 -10.10
C ALA A 45 -5.69 -1.18 -10.06
N VAL A 46 -5.23 -0.19 -9.30
CA VAL A 46 -3.80 0.09 -9.11
C VAL A 46 -3.11 -1.02 -8.34
N ALA A 47 -3.73 -1.54 -7.28
CA ALA A 47 -3.16 -2.64 -6.49
C ALA A 47 -2.97 -3.91 -7.33
N GLU A 48 -3.92 -4.28 -8.17
CA GLU A 48 -3.83 -5.43 -9.08
C GLU A 48 -2.69 -5.28 -10.08
N ARG A 49 -2.52 -4.08 -10.69
CA ARG A 49 -1.41 -3.80 -11.63
C ARG A 49 -0.05 -3.90 -10.94
N VAL A 50 0.08 -3.30 -9.76
CA VAL A 50 1.31 -3.36 -8.96
C VAL A 50 1.61 -4.80 -8.57
N GLU A 51 0.62 -5.57 -8.12
CA GLU A 51 0.80 -6.97 -7.75
C GLU A 51 1.25 -7.82 -8.94
N ALA A 52 0.62 -7.66 -10.10
CA ALA A 52 0.99 -8.38 -11.32
C ALA A 52 2.44 -8.08 -11.74
N ALA A 53 2.82 -6.80 -11.79
CA ALA A 53 4.15 -6.36 -12.19
C ALA A 53 5.24 -6.85 -11.23
N THR A 54 5.03 -6.68 -9.93
CA THR A 54 6.02 -7.07 -8.90
C THR A 54 6.14 -8.58 -8.74
N ARG A 55 5.05 -9.33 -8.96
CA ARG A 55 5.08 -10.80 -8.97
C ARG A 55 5.92 -11.34 -10.13
N ALA A 56 5.77 -10.75 -11.32
CA ALA A 56 6.57 -11.13 -12.49
C ALA A 56 8.06 -10.88 -12.23
N ALA A 57 8.42 -9.70 -11.71
CA ALA A 57 9.79 -9.31 -11.42
C ALA A 57 10.46 -10.17 -10.33
N ALA A 58 9.75 -10.50 -9.27
CA ALA A 58 10.31 -11.33 -8.19
C ALA A 58 10.40 -12.82 -8.54
N ALA A 59 9.77 -13.27 -9.62
CA ALA A 59 9.51 -14.68 -9.93
C ALA A 59 8.86 -15.46 -8.78
N HIS A 60 8.31 -14.76 -7.79
CA HIS A 60 7.70 -15.30 -6.57
C HIS A 60 6.45 -14.46 -6.23
N GLY A 61 5.34 -15.15 -5.87
CA GLY A 61 4.09 -14.50 -5.51
C GLY A 61 3.94 -14.17 -4.02
N GLY A 62 2.78 -13.61 -3.69
CA GLY A 62 2.41 -13.25 -2.33
C GLY A 62 3.27 -12.14 -1.73
N SER A 63 3.75 -12.31 -0.52
CA SER A 63 4.53 -11.29 0.18
C SER A 63 6.02 -11.25 -0.19
N ALA A 64 6.51 -12.07 -1.14
CA ALA A 64 7.91 -12.11 -1.51
C ALA A 64 8.43 -10.78 -2.12
N PRO A 65 7.72 -10.15 -3.07
CA PRO A 65 8.16 -8.85 -3.61
C PRO A 65 8.30 -7.79 -2.52
N ALA A 66 7.31 -7.68 -1.63
CA ALA A 66 7.32 -6.72 -0.54
C ALA A 66 8.43 -7.00 0.49
N ALA A 67 8.70 -8.28 0.77
CA ALA A 67 9.80 -8.66 1.66
C ALA A 67 11.16 -8.26 1.08
N LEU A 68 11.41 -8.54 -0.21
CA LEU A 68 12.64 -8.17 -0.90
C LEU A 68 12.85 -6.65 -0.92
N ALA A 69 11.82 -5.89 -1.29
CA ALA A 69 11.88 -4.42 -1.33
C ALA A 69 12.12 -3.83 0.08
N ALA A 70 11.40 -4.31 1.09
CA ALA A 70 11.55 -3.83 2.46
C ALA A 70 12.91 -4.18 3.07
N LEU A 71 13.44 -5.38 2.80
CA LEU A 71 14.78 -5.79 3.23
C LEU A 71 15.89 -4.95 2.60
N ASP A 72 15.70 -4.51 1.36
CA ASP A 72 16.69 -3.68 0.67
C ASP A 72 16.75 -2.25 1.22
N VAL A 73 15.60 -1.68 1.55
CA VAL A 73 15.50 -0.25 1.89
C VAL A 73 15.52 -0.01 3.41
N PHE A 74 14.78 -0.81 4.19
CA PHE A 74 14.50 -0.48 5.59
C PHE A 74 14.86 -1.58 6.60
N LEU A 75 14.90 -2.84 6.18
CA LEU A 75 14.91 -3.99 7.10
C LEU A 75 16.13 -4.89 6.95
N GLY A 76 17.17 -4.46 6.23
CA GLY A 76 18.39 -5.25 6.06
C GLY A 76 19.02 -5.61 7.40
N GLY A 77 19.26 -6.91 7.67
CA GLY A 77 19.81 -7.38 8.93
C GLY A 77 18.81 -7.43 10.10
N SER A 78 17.52 -7.33 9.82
CA SER A 78 16.48 -7.45 10.85
C SER A 78 16.10 -8.91 11.12
N SER A 79 15.53 -9.15 12.32
CA SER A 79 14.96 -10.44 12.69
C SER A 79 13.70 -10.75 11.86
N ILE A 80 13.35 -12.05 11.77
CA ILE A 80 12.10 -12.48 11.11
C ILE A 80 10.89 -11.81 11.75
N ASP A 81 10.91 -11.59 13.07
CA ASP A 81 9.82 -10.91 13.78
C ASP A 81 9.68 -9.44 13.38
N THR A 82 10.77 -8.76 13.09
CA THR A 82 10.76 -7.39 12.55
C THR A 82 10.27 -7.36 11.10
N VAL A 83 10.74 -8.30 10.27
CA VAL A 83 10.36 -8.40 8.84
C VAL A 83 8.86 -8.70 8.65
N ARG A 84 8.25 -9.53 9.52
CA ARG A 84 6.83 -9.91 9.37
C ARG A 84 5.83 -8.77 9.56
N ARG A 85 6.16 -7.79 10.42
CA ARG A 85 5.24 -6.71 10.83
C ARG A 85 4.73 -5.88 9.66
N PRO A 86 5.59 -5.25 8.85
CA PRO A 86 5.14 -4.47 7.70
C PRO A 86 4.47 -5.32 6.62
N LEU A 87 4.68 -6.65 6.62
CA LEU A 87 4.05 -7.56 5.67
C LEU A 87 2.67 -8.07 6.13
N GLY A 88 2.27 -7.78 7.36
CA GLY A 88 1.03 -8.29 7.95
C GLY A 88 1.02 -9.81 8.13
N LEU A 89 2.19 -10.43 8.33
CA LEU A 89 2.31 -11.89 8.42
C LEU A 89 2.33 -12.38 9.87
N THR A 90 1.80 -13.59 10.07
CA THR A 90 2.07 -14.37 11.29
C THR A 90 3.54 -14.79 11.32
N HIS A 91 4.08 -15.11 12.50
CA HIS A 91 5.46 -15.57 12.63
C HIS A 91 5.74 -16.79 11.74
N SER A 92 4.87 -17.80 11.77
CA SER A 92 5.01 -19.02 10.96
C SER A 92 4.93 -18.75 9.45
N ALA A 93 4.11 -17.78 9.00
CA ALA A 93 4.06 -17.41 7.60
C ALA A 93 5.36 -16.70 7.15
N ALA A 94 5.91 -15.85 8.01
CA ALA A 94 7.18 -15.18 7.75
C ALA A 94 8.37 -16.16 7.72
N VAL A 95 8.41 -17.14 8.63
CA VAL A 95 9.43 -18.20 8.60
C VAL A 95 9.38 -18.93 7.26
N ARG A 96 8.18 -19.41 6.85
CA ARG A 96 8.02 -20.10 5.55
C ARG A 96 8.37 -19.22 4.35
N LEU A 97 8.12 -17.91 4.43
CA LEU A 97 8.52 -16.95 3.39
C LEU A 97 10.05 -16.87 3.31
N VAL A 98 10.72 -16.67 4.43
CA VAL A 98 12.19 -16.58 4.50
C VAL A 98 12.84 -17.89 4.04
N ASP A 99 12.30 -19.06 4.43
CA ASP A 99 12.79 -20.37 3.96
C ASP A 99 12.73 -20.48 2.43
N ARG A 100 11.61 -20.08 1.81
CA ARG A 100 11.49 -20.10 0.35
C ARG A 100 12.46 -19.14 -0.35
N LEU A 101 12.63 -17.92 0.21
CA LEU A 101 13.57 -16.95 -0.34
C LEU A 101 15.03 -17.39 -0.17
N GLU A 102 15.35 -18.11 0.90
CA GLU A 102 16.68 -18.67 1.15
C GLU A 102 16.99 -19.84 0.20
N VAL A 103 16.02 -20.75 -0.01
CA VAL A 103 16.13 -21.82 -1.01
C VAL A 103 16.30 -21.26 -2.43
N ALA A 104 15.65 -20.15 -2.74
CA ALA A 104 15.80 -19.41 -4.00
C ALA A 104 17.14 -18.64 -4.10
N GLY A 105 17.95 -18.62 -3.03
CA GLY A 105 19.21 -17.88 -3.00
C GLY A 105 19.07 -16.36 -2.96
N LEU A 106 17.89 -15.84 -2.62
CA LEU A 106 17.61 -14.39 -2.59
C LEU A 106 17.94 -13.77 -1.23
N VAL A 107 17.79 -14.54 -0.16
CA VAL A 107 18.19 -14.12 1.18
C VAL A 107 19.13 -15.15 1.81
N ARG A 108 19.78 -14.74 2.88
CA ARG A 108 20.55 -15.61 3.77
C ARG A 108 20.25 -15.25 5.22
N ARG A 109 20.33 -16.23 6.11
CA ARG A 109 20.35 -16.00 7.55
C ARG A 109 21.78 -15.71 8.01
N GLY A 110 21.92 -14.91 9.07
CA GLY A 110 23.19 -14.61 9.70
C GLY A 110 23.00 -14.13 11.13
N ALA A 111 24.09 -13.82 11.82
CA ALA A 111 24.03 -13.25 13.17
C ALA A 111 23.41 -11.86 13.12
N GLY A 112 22.47 -11.59 14.01
CA GLY A 112 21.92 -10.24 14.22
C GLY A 112 22.91 -9.31 14.93
N ALA A 113 22.56 -8.06 15.06
CA ALA A 113 23.44 -7.04 15.68
C ALA A 113 23.84 -7.36 17.13
N ASP A 114 23.02 -8.09 17.86
CA ASP A 114 23.28 -8.55 19.23
C ASP A 114 24.07 -9.89 19.31
N GLY A 115 24.41 -10.47 18.16
CA GLY A 115 25.13 -11.74 18.05
C GLY A 115 24.34 -12.98 18.52
N ARG A 116 23.14 -12.80 19.08
CA ARG A 116 22.29 -13.87 19.63
C ARG A 116 21.06 -14.17 18.79
N SER A 117 20.53 -13.16 18.11
CA SER A 117 19.36 -13.29 17.22
C SER A 117 19.78 -13.69 15.80
N VAL A 118 18.84 -14.32 15.09
CA VAL A 118 19.00 -14.61 13.65
C VAL A 118 18.41 -13.47 12.85
N ALA A 119 19.23 -12.88 11.99
CA ALA A 119 18.88 -11.80 11.09
C ALA A 119 18.79 -12.28 9.64
N VAL A 120 17.98 -11.58 8.84
CA VAL A 120 17.76 -11.86 7.42
C VAL A 120 18.47 -10.80 6.58
N PHE A 121 19.27 -11.22 5.63
CA PHE A 121 20.04 -10.37 4.74
C PHE A 121 19.75 -10.74 3.29
N LEU A 122 19.67 -9.73 2.41
CA LEU A 122 19.67 -10.00 0.96
C LEU A 122 21.02 -10.49 0.48
N THR A 123 21.01 -11.48 -0.41
CA THR A 123 22.16 -11.83 -1.23
C THR A 123 22.36 -10.81 -2.37
N PRO A 124 23.46 -10.87 -3.14
CA PRO A 124 23.58 -10.07 -4.36
C PRO A 124 22.44 -10.34 -5.37
N ALA A 125 21.95 -11.58 -5.48
CA ALA A 125 20.79 -11.92 -6.30
C ALA A 125 19.50 -11.31 -5.72
N GLY A 126 19.32 -11.37 -4.40
CA GLY A 126 18.18 -10.76 -3.72
C GLY A 126 18.12 -9.23 -3.88
N ARG A 127 19.27 -8.54 -3.86
CA ARG A 127 19.31 -7.08 -4.13
C ARG A 127 18.91 -6.76 -5.56
N ARG A 128 19.34 -7.54 -6.54
CA ARG A 128 18.89 -7.36 -7.94
C ARG A 128 17.38 -7.57 -8.07
N ALA A 129 16.86 -8.64 -7.49
CA ALA A 129 15.41 -8.91 -7.49
C ALA A 129 14.62 -7.81 -6.78
N ALA A 130 15.11 -7.25 -5.67
CA ALA A 130 14.49 -6.11 -4.99
C ALA A 130 14.47 -4.85 -5.86
N ALA A 131 15.55 -4.57 -6.59
CA ALA A 131 15.61 -3.45 -7.54
C ALA A 131 14.61 -3.63 -8.69
N GLU A 132 14.55 -4.83 -9.28
CA GLU A 132 13.59 -5.18 -10.34
C GLU A 132 12.14 -5.04 -9.87
N VAL A 133 11.83 -5.45 -8.63
CA VAL A 133 10.51 -5.27 -8.01
C VAL A 133 10.14 -3.79 -7.90
N ARG A 134 11.06 -2.94 -7.42
CA ARG A 134 10.80 -1.49 -7.31
C ARG A 134 10.60 -0.84 -8.67
N GLU A 135 11.45 -1.15 -9.64
CA GLU A 135 11.37 -0.63 -10.99
C GLU A 135 10.04 -1.03 -11.66
N SER A 136 9.68 -2.32 -11.60
CA SER A 136 8.42 -2.83 -12.17
C SER A 136 7.20 -2.16 -11.53
N ARG A 137 7.22 -1.95 -10.21
CA ARG A 137 6.17 -1.19 -9.52
C ARG A 137 6.10 0.25 -10.04
N MET A 138 7.24 0.94 -10.17
CA MET A 138 7.28 2.32 -10.64
C MET A 138 6.74 2.45 -12.06
N LEU A 139 7.12 1.54 -12.95
CA LEU A 139 6.64 1.49 -14.33
C LEU A 139 5.12 1.24 -14.38
N ALA A 140 4.61 0.27 -13.63
CA ALA A 140 3.19 -0.03 -13.58
C ALA A 140 2.33 1.16 -13.08
N VAL A 141 2.83 1.91 -12.10
CA VAL A 141 2.15 3.12 -11.62
C VAL A 141 2.31 4.29 -12.60
N ALA A 142 3.46 4.43 -13.26
CA ALA A 142 3.67 5.45 -14.27
C ALA A 142 2.69 5.32 -15.46
N GLU A 143 2.37 4.07 -15.87
CA GLU A 143 1.34 3.81 -16.88
C GLU A 143 -0.06 4.29 -16.44
N VAL A 144 -0.41 4.10 -15.16
CA VAL A 144 -1.68 4.62 -14.61
C VAL A 144 -1.72 6.14 -14.61
N LEU A 145 -0.57 6.79 -14.42
CA LEU A 145 -0.46 8.25 -14.42
C LEU A 145 -0.31 8.86 -15.82
N ALA A 146 -0.12 8.03 -16.86
CA ALA A 146 0.14 8.51 -18.22
C ALA A 146 -0.96 9.45 -18.78
N PRO A 147 -2.25 9.26 -18.52
CA PRO A 147 -3.31 10.15 -18.97
C PRO A 147 -3.27 11.56 -18.40
N LEU A 148 -2.58 11.78 -17.28
CA LEU A 148 -2.55 13.06 -16.56
C LEU A 148 -1.47 13.99 -17.12
N ASP A 149 -1.80 15.27 -17.26
CA ASP A 149 -0.81 16.32 -17.54
C ASP A 149 0.04 16.68 -16.29
N ALA A 150 0.94 17.64 -16.42
CA ALA A 150 1.88 18.03 -15.37
C ALA A 150 1.15 18.66 -14.15
N ASP A 151 0.14 19.49 -14.40
CA ASP A 151 -0.60 20.19 -13.35
C ASP A 151 -1.51 19.22 -12.59
N GLU A 152 -2.19 18.32 -13.30
CA GLU A 152 -3.00 17.25 -12.74
C GLU A 152 -2.17 16.29 -11.87
N ARG A 153 -0.95 15.93 -12.32
CA ARG A 153 -0.02 15.11 -11.51
C ARG A 153 0.43 15.82 -10.25
N SER A 154 0.68 17.13 -10.33
CA SER A 154 1.05 17.95 -9.16
C SER A 154 -0.08 18.00 -8.13
N GLN A 155 -1.32 18.20 -8.59
CA GLN A 155 -2.51 18.17 -7.73
C GLN A 155 -2.70 16.79 -7.08
N LEU A 156 -2.60 15.72 -7.88
CA LEU A 156 -2.68 14.34 -7.38
C LEU A 156 -1.61 14.05 -6.32
N THR A 157 -0.36 14.50 -6.56
CA THR A 157 0.74 14.35 -5.59
C THR A 157 0.39 15.01 -4.27
N THR A 158 -0.10 16.26 -4.30
CA THR A 158 -0.49 17.01 -3.10
C THR A 158 -1.62 16.32 -2.33
N LEU A 159 -2.64 15.80 -3.05
CA LEU A 159 -3.75 15.08 -2.45
C LEU A 159 -3.29 13.73 -1.87
N ALA A 160 -2.45 12.99 -2.60
CA ALA A 160 -1.90 11.72 -2.14
C ALA A 160 -1.05 11.89 -0.87
N GLU A 161 -0.24 12.95 -0.77
CA GLU A 161 0.53 13.27 0.44
C GLU A 161 -0.37 13.50 1.66
N ARG A 162 -1.46 14.22 1.48
CA ARG A 162 -2.45 14.47 2.55
C ARG A 162 -3.14 13.18 2.98
N LEU A 163 -3.59 12.36 2.01
CA LEU A 163 -4.25 11.08 2.29
C LEU A 163 -3.31 10.09 3.00
N LEU A 164 -2.08 9.95 2.51
CA LEU A 164 -1.06 9.10 3.14
C LEU A 164 -0.73 9.55 4.56
N GLY A 165 -0.65 10.86 4.78
CA GLY A 165 -0.46 11.41 6.12
C GLY A 165 -1.61 11.08 7.06
N GLY A 166 -2.86 11.15 6.59
CA GLY A 166 -4.06 10.80 7.36
C GLY A 166 -4.21 9.30 7.64
N LEU A 167 -3.69 8.44 6.75
CA LEU A 167 -3.69 6.98 6.91
C LEU A 167 -2.56 6.47 7.83
N THR A 168 -1.66 7.35 8.31
CA THR A 168 -0.50 6.96 9.10
C THR A 168 -0.69 7.40 10.55
N SER A 169 -1.00 6.49 11.44
CA SER A 169 -1.16 6.73 12.88
C SER A 169 0.07 6.36 13.73
N GLY A 170 1.12 5.79 13.10
CA GLY A 170 2.36 5.41 13.77
C GLY A 170 3.30 4.58 12.90
N ARG A 171 4.38 4.07 13.51
CA ARG A 171 5.43 3.31 12.80
C ARG A 171 4.93 2.00 12.18
N ALA A 172 3.92 1.37 12.76
CA ALA A 172 3.36 0.13 12.21
C ALA A 172 2.70 0.39 10.86
N ASP A 173 1.87 1.44 10.75
CA ASP A 173 1.23 1.84 9.50
C ASP A 173 2.28 2.29 8.48
N ALA A 174 3.24 3.11 8.92
CA ALA A 174 4.33 3.56 8.07
C ALA A 174 5.08 2.38 7.44
N GLY A 175 5.45 1.38 8.22
CA GLY A 175 6.11 0.17 7.73
C GLY A 175 5.27 -0.59 6.70
N HIS A 176 3.97 -0.72 6.96
CA HIS A 176 3.04 -1.41 6.05
C HIS A 176 2.84 -0.63 4.74
N ILE A 177 2.61 0.68 4.81
CA ILE A 177 2.41 1.55 3.64
C ILE A 177 3.67 1.56 2.77
N CYS A 178 4.85 1.69 3.38
CA CYS A 178 6.13 1.86 2.68
C CYS A 178 6.82 0.55 2.26
N ARG A 179 6.22 -0.63 2.51
CA ARG A 179 6.85 -1.94 2.26
C ARG A 179 7.33 -2.22 0.82
N LEU A 180 6.80 -1.46 -0.16
CA LEU A 180 7.18 -1.53 -1.58
C LEU A 180 7.71 -0.18 -2.11
N CYS A 181 7.93 0.81 -1.22
CA CYS A 181 8.34 2.14 -1.67
C CYS A 181 9.78 2.18 -2.19
N ASP A 182 9.98 3.12 -3.10
CA ASP A 182 11.28 3.66 -3.43
C ASP A 182 11.53 4.86 -2.50
N ALA A 183 12.51 4.73 -1.60
CA ALA A 183 12.79 5.76 -0.60
C ALA A 183 13.40 7.03 -1.21
N ASP A 184 14.19 6.87 -2.28
CA ASP A 184 14.84 7.98 -2.96
C ASP A 184 13.81 8.82 -3.74
N ALA A 185 12.94 8.15 -4.53
CA ALA A 185 11.84 8.80 -5.24
C ALA A 185 10.86 9.51 -4.28
N CYS A 186 10.62 8.92 -3.10
CA CYS A 186 9.76 9.51 -2.07
C CYS A 186 10.42 10.68 -1.33
N GLY A 187 11.73 10.89 -1.45
CA GLY A 187 12.49 11.89 -0.72
C GLY A 187 12.60 11.61 0.78
N HIS A 188 12.69 10.33 1.15
CA HIS A 188 12.76 9.90 2.54
C HIS A 188 13.98 10.49 3.26
N ALA A 189 15.17 10.39 2.68
CA ALA A 189 16.41 10.92 3.24
C ALA A 189 16.40 12.46 3.40
N GLN A 190 15.59 13.16 2.60
CA GLN A 190 15.41 14.62 2.66
C GLN A 190 14.25 15.04 3.59
N GLY A 191 13.66 14.11 4.35
CA GLY A 191 12.55 14.39 5.26
C GLY A 191 11.23 14.79 4.57
N ARG A 192 11.09 14.51 3.26
CA ARG A 192 9.89 14.88 2.49
C ARG A 192 8.79 13.82 2.54
N CYS A 193 9.09 12.58 2.96
CA CYS A 193 8.13 11.49 2.99
C CYS A 193 6.93 11.80 3.90
N PRO A 194 5.69 11.88 3.38
CA PRO A 194 4.50 12.23 4.17
C PRO A 194 4.19 11.20 5.25
N VAL A 195 4.44 9.93 4.96
CA VAL A 195 4.23 8.79 5.87
C VAL A 195 5.20 8.86 7.05
N THR A 196 6.50 9.08 6.80
CA THR A 196 7.50 9.23 7.87
C THR A 196 7.17 10.43 8.76
N ARG A 197 6.85 11.58 8.15
CA ARG A 197 6.49 12.79 8.90
C ARG A 197 5.23 12.60 9.77
N ALA A 198 4.26 11.84 9.30
CA ALA A 198 3.07 11.54 10.09
C ALA A 198 3.38 10.59 11.25
N ALA A 199 4.18 9.55 11.03
CA ALA A 199 4.61 8.64 12.08
C ALA A 199 5.44 9.35 13.17
N ASP A 200 6.36 10.25 12.78
CA ASP A 200 7.17 11.05 13.71
C ASP A 200 6.28 11.95 14.60
N ARG A 201 5.28 12.60 14.00
CA ARG A 201 4.32 13.41 14.76
C ARG A 201 3.52 12.59 15.76
N ALA A 202 3.06 11.40 15.36
CA ALA A 202 2.31 10.51 16.24
C ALA A 202 3.15 10.07 17.46
N GLU A 203 4.42 9.73 17.26
CA GLU A 203 5.35 9.38 18.34
C GLU A 203 5.61 10.54 19.27
N ALA A 204 5.86 11.75 18.72
CA ALA A 204 6.07 12.93 19.52
C ALA A 204 4.86 13.27 20.41
N SER A 205 3.63 13.12 19.86
CA SER A 205 2.39 13.33 20.60
C SER A 205 2.19 12.28 21.71
N ALA A 206 2.52 11.03 21.46
CA ALA A 206 2.43 9.96 22.47
C ALA A 206 3.41 10.17 23.62
N THR A 207 4.64 10.62 23.32
CA THR A 207 5.67 10.92 24.33
C THR A 207 5.30 12.15 25.19
N ALA A 208 4.65 13.15 24.59
CA ALA A 208 4.21 14.35 25.33
C ALA A 208 3.01 14.09 26.26
N ALA A 209 2.26 12.99 26.04
CA ALA A 209 1.08 12.60 26.83
C ALA A 209 1.41 11.61 27.96
N SER A 210 2.66 11.16 28.09
CA SER A 210 3.16 10.18 29.09
C SER A 210 3.92 10.86 30.20
#